data_698644d510807cb6e53ac49ba796e1a6
#
_entry.id   698644d510807cb6e53ac49ba796e1a6
#
_cell.length_a   1.000
_cell.length_b   1.000
_cell.length_c   1.000
_cell.angle_alpha   90.00
_cell.angle_beta   90.00
_cell.angle_gamma   90.00
#
_symmetry.space_group_name_H-M   'P 1'
#
loop_
_entity.id
_entity.type
_entity.pdbx_description
1 polymer ?
#
loop_
_entity_poly.entity_id
_entity_poly.type
_entity_poly.pdbx_seq_one_letter_code
_entity_poly.pdbx_strand_id
1 'polypeptide(L)'
;MTEPTTPLMQQYHAVKKQHPAALLLFRLGDFYELFYDDAVVASKILQITLTARNKEKGQAVPMCGVPYHAAENYIARLIRAGHKVAICEQMEVPGPGKKIVRREVIRVITPGTAGGAGLVDAKENNFLAAVARSAGAGVAAGASASGAGRGGARGIEAAIGLAFVDLSTGEFRATEFSGDKAEARLRDELGILRPREVLLARPATLFPVNVPAEMDGLGAVETRLDDWVFETNYAARILEEHFRVAALEGFGLVGHAQATAAAGALVHYLRETSAIGARSPEDSAVIPSLRPAGAGLEHLNRIAYYEQQEAMILDAVTVRNLELVEPSTGDDASATLLRAIDDTATGMGARLLRGWILRPEIALGEIEARLDAVAELRAQTVAREEIHRTLEVILDLERLTSRVTLGVATPRDLLALRGSLERIPALRQLLAGAMLSALSDPSASGVTARGNSRLSSLHEELDEMADVRDTIARGIADDPPAVAGDPGLIRRGYDAELDELHDITKKGRQIIAAMEERERKRTGIASLKIRYNQVFGFYIEIS
;
A
#
# COMPACT_ATOMS: atom_id res chain seq x y z
N MET A 1 35.43 -3.93 9.04
CA MET A 1 34.80 -2.60 9.08
C MET A 1 35.53 -1.78 10.14
N THR A 2 36.03 -0.61 9.76
CA THR A 2 36.73 0.29 10.70
C THR A 2 35.71 0.97 11.61
N GLU A 3 36.01 1.09 12.91
CA GLU A 3 35.12 1.76 13.88
C GLU A 3 34.86 3.23 13.46
N PRO A 4 33.60 3.67 13.48
CA PRO A 4 33.22 5.02 13.08
C PRO A 4 33.76 6.06 14.08
N THR A 5 34.32 7.14 13.57
CA THR A 5 35.05 8.16 14.38
C THR A 5 34.13 9.19 15.03
N THR A 6 32.88 9.39 14.50
CA THR A 6 31.95 10.36 15.07
C THR A 6 30.72 9.67 15.69
N PRO A 7 30.19 10.24 16.79
CA PRO A 7 29.01 9.67 17.43
C PRO A 7 27.77 9.54 16.48
N LEU A 8 27.65 10.44 15.50
CA LEU A 8 26.61 10.39 14.48
C LEU A 8 26.77 9.15 13.59
N MET A 9 27.98 8.86 13.13
CA MET A 9 28.27 7.70 12.28
C MET A 9 28.16 6.39 13.07
N GLN A 10 28.46 6.40 14.37
CA GLN A 10 28.19 5.25 15.25
C GLN A 10 26.70 4.93 15.30
N GLN A 11 25.84 5.96 15.43
CA GLN A 11 24.38 5.78 15.40
C GLN A 11 23.92 5.27 14.03
N TYR A 12 24.44 5.82 12.92
CA TYR A 12 24.14 5.36 11.57
C TYR A 12 24.48 3.88 11.38
N HIS A 13 25.70 3.46 11.76
CA HIS A 13 26.13 2.07 11.63
C HIS A 13 25.32 1.12 12.52
N ALA A 14 24.94 1.54 13.73
CA ALA A 14 24.10 0.74 14.62
C ALA A 14 22.72 0.47 13.99
N VAL A 15 22.10 1.50 13.38
CA VAL A 15 20.83 1.39 12.68
C VAL A 15 20.98 0.58 11.39
N LYS A 16 22.01 0.84 10.57
CA LYS A 16 22.24 0.10 9.31
C LYS A 16 22.49 -1.38 9.55
N LYS A 17 23.13 -1.75 10.64
CA LYS A 17 23.34 -3.16 11.02
C LYS A 17 22.04 -3.91 11.29
N GLN A 18 20.98 -3.22 11.74
CA GLN A 18 19.65 -3.81 11.95
C GLN A 18 18.89 -3.98 10.62
N HIS A 19 19.18 -3.13 9.62
CA HIS A 19 18.52 -3.15 8.31
C HIS A 19 19.55 -3.24 7.16
N PRO A 20 20.35 -4.30 7.07
CA PRO A 20 21.47 -4.37 6.14
C PRO A 20 21.06 -4.34 4.67
N ALA A 21 19.91 -4.93 4.35
CA ALA A 21 19.39 -5.04 2.98
C ALA A 21 18.59 -3.79 2.50
N ALA A 22 18.30 -2.83 3.38
CA ALA A 22 17.52 -1.65 3.03
C ALA A 22 18.43 -0.43 2.83
N LEU A 23 18.13 0.43 1.86
CA LEU A 23 18.73 1.74 1.72
C LEU A 23 18.26 2.61 2.91
N LEU A 24 19.19 3.11 3.71
CA LEU A 24 18.87 3.83 4.93
C LEU A 24 18.78 5.35 4.68
N LEU A 25 17.55 5.87 4.69
CA LEU A 25 17.28 7.31 4.67
C LEU A 25 17.39 7.84 6.10
N PHE A 26 18.52 8.48 6.41
CA PHE A 26 18.86 8.92 7.75
C PHE A 26 18.60 10.42 7.92
N ARG A 27 17.63 10.80 8.76
CA ARG A 27 17.23 12.20 8.94
C ARG A 27 18.33 13.07 9.56
N LEU A 28 18.72 14.13 8.86
CA LEU A 28 19.65 15.15 9.31
C LEU A 28 19.11 16.54 8.97
N GLY A 29 18.51 17.22 9.94
CA GLY A 29 17.84 18.49 9.72
C GLY A 29 16.73 18.37 8.67
N ASP A 30 16.83 19.14 7.59
CA ASP A 30 15.83 19.18 6.53
C ASP A 30 16.05 18.15 5.40
N PHE A 31 17.02 17.23 5.59
CA PHE A 31 17.36 16.22 4.60
C PHE A 31 17.27 14.81 5.17
N TYR A 32 16.95 13.85 4.29
CA TYR A 32 17.33 12.46 4.45
C TYR A 32 18.65 12.24 3.73
N GLU A 33 19.68 11.87 4.46
CA GLU A 33 21.01 11.59 3.93
C GLU A 33 21.26 10.08 3.88
N LEU A 34 21.89 9.63 2.81
CA LEU A 34 22.37 8.27 2.63
C LEU A 34 23.90 8.29 2.61
N PHE A 35 24.53 7.24 3.13
CA PHE A 35 25.99 7.16 3.25
C PHE A 35 26.53 5.86 2.66
N TYR A 36 27.82 5.82 2.38
CA TYR A 36 28.57 4.67 1.87
C TYR A 36 27.94 4.07 0.60
N ASP A 37 27.80 2.75 0.56
CA ASP A 37 27.23 2.03 -0.60
C ASP A 37 25.79 2.47 -0.89
N ASP A 38 24.99 2.76 0.14
CA ASP A 38 23.61 3.25 -0.02
C ASP A 38 23.59 4.57 -0.81
N ALA A 39 24.52 5.47 -0.56
CA ALA A 39 24.64 6.73 -1.29
C ALA A 39 25.04 6.51 -2.76
N VAL A 40 25.95 5.58 -3.02
CA VAL A 40 26.41 5.25 -4.38
C VAL A 40 25.27 4.66 -5.20
N VAL A 41 24.50 3.75 -4.63
CA VAL A 41 23.33 3.13 -5.28
C VAL A 41 22.23 4.15 -5.50
N ALA A 42 21.85 4.88 -4.43
CA ALA A 42 20.76 5.84 -4.50
C ALA A 42 21.06 7.00 -5.46
N SER A 43 22.29 7.55 -5.47
CA SER A 43 22.65 8.66 -6.36
C SER A 43 22.50 8.30 -7.84
N LYS A 44 22.81 7.06 -8.23
CA LYS A 44 22.66 6.56 -9.60
C LYS A 44 21.18 6.44 -10.00
N ILE A 45 20.36 5.83 -9.13
CA ILE A 45 18.94 5.60 -9.40
C ILE A 45 18.18 6.94 -9.42
N LEU A 46 18.46 7.79 -8.45
CA LEU A 46 17.79 9.07 -8.27
C LEU A 46 18.32 10.17 -9.20
N GLN A 47 19.47 9.95 -9.83
CA GLN A 47 20.18 10.94 -10.65
C GLN A 47 20.45 12.25 -9.87
N ILE A 48 20.92 12.10 -8.61
CA ILE A 48 21.30 13.21 -7.74
C ILE A 48 22.82 13.21 -7.51
N THR A 49 23.34 14.34 -7.09
CA THR A 49 24.79 14.52 -6.88
C THR A 49 25.29 13.64 -5.74
N LEU A 50 26.29 12.81 -6.03
CA LEU A 50 27.08 12.10 -5.03
C LEU A 50 28.15 13.05 -4.50
N THR A 51 28.13 13.34 -3.21
CA THR A 51 29.10 14.19 -2.50
C THR A 51 29.89 13.36 -1.49
N ALA A 52 30.77 14.01 -0.74
CA ALA A 52 31.49 13.36 0.32
C ALA A 52 31.42 14.21 1.59
N ARG A 53 31.13 13.56 2.71
CA ARG A 53 31.16 14.18 4.04
C ARG A 53 32.39 13.70 4.78
N ASN A 54 33.10 14.60 5.42
CA ASN A 54 34.23 14.39 6.31
C ASN A 54 35.13 13.18 5.99
N LYS A 55 36.44 13.36 6.16
CA LYS A 55 37.40 12.26 6.04
C LYS A 55 37.37 11.41 7.31
N GLU A 56 36.76 10.21 7.25
CA GLU A 56 37.00 9.20 8.27
C GLU A 56 38.37 8.54 7.98
N LYS A 57 39.30 8.68 8.91
CA LYS A 57 40.69 8.15 8.78
C LYS A 57 41.34 8.45 7.42
N GLY A 58 41.07 9.63 6.85
CA GLY A 58 41.68 10.07 5.60
C GLY A 58 40.91 9.72 4.34
N GLN A 59 39.82 8.89 4.41
CA GLN A 59 38.94 8.58 3.28
C GLN A 59 37.64 9.38 3.35
N ALA A 60 37.24 9.95 2.22
CA ALA A 60 35.96 10.63 2.09
C ALA A 60 34.78 9.64 2.16
N VAL A 61 33.79 9.90 3.00
CA VAL A 61 32.58 9.09 3.10
C VAL A 61 31.62 9.51 1.99
N PRO A 62 31.29 8.64 1.02
CA PRO A 62 30.28 8.95 0.01
C PRO A 62 28.96 9.29 0.66
N MET A 63 28.28 10.34 0.18
CA MET A 63 27.01 10.82 0.69
C MET A 63 26.15 11.39 -0.43
N CYS A 64 24.85 11.17 -0.36
CA CYS A 64 23.86 11.92 -1.10
C CYS A 64 22.65 12.21 -0.20
N GLY A 65 21.83 13.18 -0.56
CA GLY A 65 20.69 13.55 0.26
C GLY A 65 19.52 14.08 -0.55
N VAL A 66 18.32 13.91 0.00
CA VAL A 66 17.07 14.40 -0.56
C VAL A 66 16.33 15.24 0.48
N PRO A 67 15.66 16.33 0.10
CA PRO A 67 14.83 17.11 1.02
C PRO A 67 13.73 16.25 1.62
N TYR A 68 13.54 16.32 2.95
CA TYR A 68 12.57 15.44 3.62
C TYR A 68 11.14 15.64 3.12
N HIS A 69 10.73 16.87 2.84
CA HIS A 69 9.39 17.20 2.35
C HIS A 69 9.10 16.69 0.93
N ALA A 70 10.12 16.33 0.16
CA ALA A 70 10.00 15.76 -1.18
C ALA A 70 10.38 14.27 -1.23
N ALA A 71 10.63 13.65 -0.09
CA ALA A 71 11.18 12.29 0.01
C ALA A 71 10.33 11.22 -0.68
N GLU A 72 9.00 11.36 -0.69
CA GLU A 72 8.08 10.39 -1.29
C GLU A 72 8.41 10.07 -2.75
N ASN A 73 8.65 11.09 -3.57
CA ASN A 73 8.97 10.89 -4.98
C ASN A 73 10.30 10.16 -5.18
N TYR A 74 11.27 10.42 -4.30
CA TYR A 74 12.57 9.73 -4.33
C TYR A 74 12.45 8.29 -3.85
N ILE A 75 11.70 8.06 -2.77
CA ILE A 75 11.40 6.71 -2.26
C ILE A 75 10.69 5.90 -3.34
N ALA A 76 9.69 6.47 -4.02
CA ALA A 76 8.98 5.80 -5.11
C ALA A 76 9.94 5.29 -6.21
N ARG A 77 10.94 6.10 -6.58
CA ARG A 77 11.94 5.70 -7.59
C ARG A 77 12.85 4.57 -7.09
N LEU A 78 13.26 4.59 -5.83
CA LEU A 78 14.07 3.53 -5.22
C LEU A 78 13.27 2.21 -5.13
N ILE A 79 12.01 2.28 -4.71
CA ILE A 79 11.11 1.12 -4.63
C ILE A 79 10.85 0.50 -6.01
N ARG A 80 10.57 1.34 -7.03
CA ARG A 80 10.39 0.87 -8.42
C ARG A 80 11.66 0.22 -9.00
N ALA A 81 12.82 0.65 -8.52
CA ALA A 81 14.10 0.02 -8.86
C ALA A 81 14.38 -1.28 -8.05
N GLY A 82 13.42 -1.77 -7.26
CA GLY A 82 13.52 -3.02 -6.50
C GLY A 82 14.23 -2.91 -5.16
N HIS A 83 14.51 -1.71 -4.66
CA HIS A 83 15.21 -1.55 -3.38
C HIS A 83 14.24 -1.38 -2.20
N LYS A 84 14.59 -1.98 -1.06
CA LYS A 84 13.96 -1.72 0.24
C LYS A 84 14.49 -0.42 0.80
N VAL A 85 13.65 0.37 1.46
CA VAL A 85 13.98 1.68 2.02
C VAL A 85 13.61 1.72 3.49
N ALA A 86 14.58 1.96 4.37
CA ALA A 86 14.38 2.18 5.80
C ALA A 86 14.39 3.68 6.09
N ILE A 87 13.31 4.18 6.68
CA ILE A 87 13.15 5.59 7.05
C ILE A 87 13.51 5.76 8.51
N CYS A 88 14.60 6.50 8.76
CA CYS A 88 15.13 6.74 10.08
C CYS A 88 14.92 8.21 10.47
N GLU A 89 14.07 8.42 11.47
CA GLU A 89 13.66 9.74 11.97
C GLU A 89 14.31 10.14 13.28
N GLN A 90 14.33 11.45 13.53
CA GLN A 90 14.75 12.02 14.81
C GLN A 90 13.60 11.86 15.82
N MET A 91 13.87 11.14 16.92
CA MET A 91 12.90 10.85 17.97
C MET A 91 12.79 11.96 19.02
N GLU A 92 13.60 13.00 18.90
CA GLU A 92 13.67 14.11 19.84
C GLU A 92 13.89 15.42 19.09
N VAL A 93 13.32 16.51 19.63
CA VAL A 93 13.58 17.85 19.12
C VAL A 93 15.01 18.29 19.53
N PRO A 94 15.81 18.84 18.61
CA PRO A 94 17.11 19.42 18.96
C PRO A 94 16.94 20.53 20.00
N GLY A 95 17.65 20.42 21.13
CA GLY A 95 17.57 21.40 22.22
C GLY A 95 18.94 21.81 22.76
N PRO A 96 19.02 22.95 23.48
CA PRO A 96 20.28 23.41 24.10
C PRO A 96 20.85 22.34 25.05
N GLY A 97 22.09 21.92 24.84
CA GLY A 97 22.79 20.93 25.68
C GLY A 97 22.77 19.49 25.17
N LYS A 98 21.95 19.13 24.19
CA LYS A 98 21.94 17.80 23.55
C LYS A 98 22.93 17.79 22.36
N LYS A 99 24.05 17.07 22.51
CA LYS A 99 25.07 16.95 21.44
C LYS A 99 24.62 16.10 20.25
N ILE A 100 23.69 15.15 20.46
CA ILE A 100 23.20 14.23 19.43
C ILE A 100 21.73 13.89 19.75
N VAL A 101 20.88 13.97 18.75
CA VAL A 101 19.47 13.56 18.79
C VAL A 101 19.39 12.06 18.50
N ARG A 102 18.59 11.32 19.27
CA ARG A 102 18.31 9.91 19.03
C ARG A 102 17.53 9.74 17.74
N ARG A 103 17.90 8.72 16.97
CA ARG A 103 17.22 8.36 15.70
C ARG A 103 16.88 6.89 15.69
N GLU A 104 15.71 6.59 15.15
CA GLU A 104 15.22 5.22 15.02
C GLU A 104 14.55 5.03 13.65
N VAL A 105 14.54 3.79 13.16
CA VAL A 105 13.77 3.45 11.97
C VAL A 105 12.31 3.41 12.36
N ILE A 106 11.52 4.25 11.71
CA ILE A 106 10.07 4.35 11.95
C ILE A 106 9.28 3.48 10.98
N ARG A 107 9.85 3.18 9.80
CA ARG A 107 9.19 2.36 8.78
C ARG A 107 10.21 1.77 7.82
N VAL A 108 9.94 0.54 7.38
CA VAL A 108 10.63 -0.07 6.23
C VAL A 108 9.60 -0.22 5.11
N ILE A 109 9.86 0.43 3.97
CA ILE A 109 9.06 0.28 2.77
C ILE A 109 9.78 -0.66 1.82
N THR A 110 9.07 -1.67 1.35
CA THR A 110 9.58 -2.65 0.39
C THR A 110 8.77 -2.59 -0.91
N PRO A 111 9.26 -3.17 -2.01
CA PRO A 111 8.50 -3.21 -3.26
C PRO A 111 7.09 -3.77 -3.11
N GLY A 112 6.91 -4.82 -2.29
CA GLY A 112 5.61 -5.45 -2.03
C GLY A 112 4.74 -4.73 -1.00
N THR A 113 5.32 -3.91 -0.11
CA THR A 113 4.56 -3.19 0.94
C THR A 113 4.31 -1.72 0.61
N ALA A 114 4.63 -1.28 -0.61
CA ALA A 114 4.40 0.09 -1.06
C ALA A 114 2.89 0.33 -1.28
N GLY A 115 2.25 1.05 -0.36
CA GLY A 115 0.82 1.41 -0.42
C GLY A 115 0.55 2.92 -0.43
N GLY A 116 1.60 3.77 -0.44
CA GLY A 116 1.48 5.23 -0.40
C GLY A 116 1.11 5.85 -1.75
N ALA A 117 0.57 7.09 -1.70
CA ALA A 117 0.28 7.86 -2.90
C ALA A 117 1.55 8.06 -3.76
N GLY A 118 1.45 7.84 -5.06
CA GLY A 118 2.58 7.99 -5.99
C GLY A 118 3.63 6.87 -5.97
N LEU A 119 3.55 5.92 -5.03
CA LEU A 119 4.47 4.78 -4.97
C LEU A 119 4.12 3.71 -6.00
N VAL A 120 2.84 3.56 -6.33
CA VAL A 120 2.29 2.49 -7.19
C VAL A 120 1.53 3.11 -8.36
N ASP A 121 1.56 2.46 -9.52
CA ASP A 121 0.73 2.85 -10.67
C ASP A 121 -0.76 2.67 -10.34
N ALA A 122 -1.59 3.63 -10.73
CA ALA A 122 -3.03 3.60 -10.43
C ALA A 122 -3.74 2.42 -11.10
N LYS A 123 -3.30 2.03 -12.30
CA LYS A 123 -3.91 0.97 -13.11
C LYS A 123 -3.35 -0.43 -12.84
N GLU A 124 -2.33 -0.56 -11.99
CA GLU A 124 -1.69 -1.84 -11.66
C GLU A 124 -1.85 -2.20 -10.19
N ASN A 125 -1.93 -3.51 -9.92
CA ASN A 125 -1.82 -4.05 -8.57
C ASN A 125 -0.35 -4.05 -8.11
N ASN A 126 -0.16 -3.99 -6.79
CA ASN A 126 1.16 -4.09 -6.16
C ASN A 126 1.21 -5.31 -5.25
N PHE A 127 1.33 -6.49 -5.84
CA PHE A 127 1.27 -7.72 -5.08
C PHE A 127 2.58 -8.01 -4.32
N LEU A 128 2.41 -8.35 -3.04
CA LEU A 128 3.34 -9.08 -2.20
C LEU A 128 2.85 -10.53 -2.13
N ALA A 129 3.69 -11.49 -2.47
CA ALA A 129 3.33 -12.90 -2.43
C ALA A 129 4.17 -13.67 -1.39
N ALA A 130 3.66 -14.81 -0.90
CA ALA A 130 4.41 -15.76 -0.10
C ALA A 130 4.17 -17.17 -0.61
N VAL A 131 5.23 -17.99 -0.61
CA VAL A 131 5.18 -19.39 -1.03
C VAL A 131 5.60 -20.29 0.13
N ALA A 132 4.74 -21.20 0.50
CA ALA A 132 4.99 -22.23 1.53
C ALA A 132 5.02 -23.62 0.89
N ARG A 133 5.91 -24.49 1.35
CA ARG A 133 6.07 -25.87 0.85
C ARG A 133 5.96 -26.88 1.97
N SER A 134 5.28 -28.00 1.71
CA SER A 134 5.29 -29.12 2.67
C SER A 134 6.68 -29.76 2.76
N ALA A 135 7.07 -30.25 3.92
CA ALA A 135 8.37 -30.84 4.26
C ALA A 135 8.77 -32.09 3.42
N GLY A 136 8.14 -32.37 2.30
CA GLY A 136 8.45 -33.46 1.39
C GLY A 136 8.68 -33.00 -0.06
N ALA A 137 8.42 -31.76 -0.41
CA ALA A 137 8.43 -31.29 -1.79
C ALA A 137 9.84 -31.02 -2.38
N GLY A 138 10.87 -30.90 -1.54
CA GLY A 138 12.22 -30.50 -1.95
C GLY A 138 13.17 -31.65 -2.35
N VAL A 139 12.80 -32.93 -2.21
CA VAL A 139 13.72 -34.07 -2.37
C VAL A 139 13.47 -34.88 -3.66
N ALA A 140 12.36 -34.65 -4.36
CA ALA A 140 11.95 -35.50 -5.49
C ALA A 140 12.63 -35.18 -6.85
N ALA A 141 13.37 -34.09 -6.98
CA ALA A 141 13.97 -33.71 -8.27
C ALA A 141 15.31 -34.35 -8.59
N GLY A 142 15.86 -35.25 -7.77
CA GLY A 142 17.20 -35.83 -7.98
C GLY A 142 17.39 -37.30 -7.66
N ALA A 143 16.39 -38.05 -7.21
CA ALA A 143 16.57 -39.48 -6.85
C ALA A 143 15.79 -40.39 -7.80
N SER A 144 16.50 -41.03 -8.71
CA SER A 144 16.00 -42.17 -9.48
C SER A 144 15.57 -43.30 -8.53
N ALA A 145 14.30 -43.66 -8.61
CA ALA A 145 13.72 -44.73 -7.81
C ALA A 145 14.30 -46.09 -8.20
N SER A 146 15.11 -46.65 -7.31
CA SER A 146 15.40 -48.09 -7.31
C SER A 146 15.27 -48.63 -5.88
N GLY A 147 14.17 -49.29 -5.54
CA GLY A 147 14.03 -49.97 -4.27
C GLY A 147 12.58 -50.17 -3.83
N ALA A 148 11.99 -51.29 -4.24
CA ALA A 148 10.69 -51.73 -3.82
C ALA A 148 10.63 -52.03 -2.31
N GLY A 149 9.76 -51.35 -1.56
CA GLY A 149 9.37 -51.70 -0.20
C GLY A 149 7.88 -51.38 -0.01
N ARG A 150 7.01 -52.39 -0.07
CA ARG A 150 5.59 -52.32 0.27
C ARG A 150 5.42 -52.06 1.77
N GLY A 151 4.87 -50.97 2.15
CA GLY A 151 4.43 -50.68 3.51
C GLY A 151 3.70 -49.37 3.52
N GLY A 152 2.34 -49.44 3.66
CA GLY A 152 1.41 -48.31 3.51
C GLY A 152 1.58 -47.19 4.51
N ALA A 153 2.35 -46.19 4.15
CA ALA A 153 2.12 -44.81 4.56
C ALA A 153 1.56 -44.10 3.31
N ARG A 154 0.37 -43.56 3.36
CA ARG A 154 -0.10 -42.58 2.36
C ARG A 154 0.93 -41.48 2.35
N GLY A 155 1.78 -41.47 1.30
CA GLY A 155 2.73 -40.39 1.10
C GLY A 155 1.97 -39.08 1.15
N ILE A 156 2.40 -38.18 2.02
CA ILE A 156 1.90 -36.79 2.02
C ILE A 156 2.24 -36.27 0.64
N GLU A 157 1.25 -36.08 -0.22
CA GLU A 157 1.45 -35.45 -1.53
C GLU A 157 2.11 -34.11 -1.29
N ALA A 158 3.17 -33.82 -2.05
CA ALA A 158 3.83 -32.54 -1.96
C ALA A 158 2.85 -31.44 -2.34
N ALA A 159 2.55 -30.57 -1.37
CA ALA A 159 1.66 -29.43 -1.55
C ALA A 159 2.45 -28.13 -1.46
N ILE A 160 2.06 -27.15 -2.27
CA ILE A 160 2.64 -25.81 -2.32
C ILE A 160 1.51 -24.80 -2.13
N GLY A 161 1.60 -23.98 -1.09
CA GLY A 161 0.71 -22.87 -0.86
C GLY A 161 1.25 -21.58 -1.46
N LEU A 162 0.38 -20.82 -2.07
CA LEU A 162 0.62 -19.45 -2.50
C LEU A 162 -0.41 -18.54 -1.87
N ALA A 163 0.04 -17.47 -1.25
CA ALA A 163 -0.83 -16.37 -0.85
C ALA A 163 -0.28 -15.06 -1.41
N PHE A 164 -1.15 -14.12 -1.71
CA PHE A 164 -0.75 -12.78 -2.15
C PHE A 164 -1.68 -11.71 -1.61
N VAL A 165 -1.14 -10.52 -1.45
CA VAL A 165 -1.84 -9.36 -0.93
C VAL A 165 -1.43 -8.11 -1.69
N ASP A 166 -2.38 -7.24 -2.00
CA ASP A 166 -2.13 -5.86 -2.39
C ASP A 166 -2.50 -4.93 -1.22
N LEU A 167 -1.49 -4.45 -0.51
CA LEU A 167 -1.66 -3.59 0.66
C LEU A 167 -2.37 -2.27 0.30
N SER A 168 -2.28 -1.83 -0.94
CA SER A 168 -2.90 -0.58 -1.39
C SER A 168 -4.40 -0.69 -1.65
N THR A 169 -4.90 -1.88 -1.96
CA THR A 169 -6.32 -2.12 -2.29
C THR A 169 -7.04 -2.96 -1.24
N GLY A 170 -6.29 -3.72 -0.43
CA GLY A 170 -6.84 -4.66 0.55
C GLY A 170 -7.16 -6.04 -0.07
N GLU A 171 -6.82 -6.29 -1.33
CA GLU A 171 -6.98 -7.61 -1.94
C GLU A 171 -6.06 -8.62 -1.25
N PHE A 172 -6.62 -9.69 -0.67
CA PHE A 172 -5.86 -10.76 -0.02
C PHE A 172 -6.44 -12.11 -0.40
N ARG A 173 -5.64 -12.93 -1.10
CA ARG A 173 -6.07 -14.23 -1.60
C ARG A 173 -5.03 -15.31 -1.35
N ALA A 174 -5.49 -16.58 -1.30
CA ALA A 174 -4.63 -17.73 -1.15
C ALA A 174 -5.13 -18.91 -1.99
N THR A 175 -4.20 -19.79 -2.38
CA THR A 175 -4.48 -21.03 -3.09
C THR A 175 -3.46 -22.11 -2.74
N GLU A 176 -3.75 -23.36 -3.05
CA GLU A 176 -2.85 -24.49 -2.81
C GLU A 176 -2.78 -25.38 -4.04
N PHE A 177 -1.56 -25.77 -4.40
CA PHE A 177 -1.28 -26.67 -5.52
C PHE A 177 -0.80 -28.01 -4.99
N SER A 178 -1.35 -29.11 -5.49
CA SER A 178 -0.95 -30.47 -5.12
C SER A 178 -0.68 -31.34 -6.36
N GLY A 179 0.04 -32.42 -6.16
CA GLY A 179 0.41 -33.39 -7.20
C GLY A 179 1.62 -32.99 -8.05
N ASP A 180 1.93 -33.80 -9.06
CA ASP A 180 3.16 -33.71 -9.86
C ASP A 180 3.35 -32.39 -10.63
N LYS A 181 2.26 -31.65 -10.89
CA LYS A 181 2.29 -30.38 -11.61
C LYS A 181 2.25 -29.14 -10.69
N ALA A 182 2.35 -29.32 -9.37
CA ALA A 182 2.23 -28.23 -8.42
C ALA A 182 3.24 -27.09 -8.69
N GLU A 183 4.49 -27.41 -8.97
CA GLU A 183 5.55 -26.45 -9.30
C GLU A 183 5.28 -25.69 -10.62
N ALA A 184 4.78 -26.38 -11.64
CA ALA A 184 4.44 -25.73 -12.91
C ALA A 184 3.26 -24.75 -12.72
N ARG A 185 2.22 -25.17 -11.98
CA ARG A 185 1.07 -24.33 -11.67
C ARG A 185 1.44 -23.09 -10.83
N LEU A 186 2.33 -23.26 -9.84
CA LEU A 186 2.86 -22.15 -9.07
C LEU A 186 3.56 -21.15 -9.98
N ARG A 187 4.43 -21.62 -10.88
CA ARG A 187 5.15 -20.76 -11.83
C ARG A 187 4.22 -19.98 -12.74
N ASP A 188 3.20 -20.66 -13.29
CA ASP A 188 2.20 -20.04 -14.14
C ASP A 188 1.43 -18.96 -13.37
N GLU A 189 1.03 -19.26 -12.12
CA GLU A 189 0.30 -18.33 -11.26
C GLU A 189 1.15 -17.09 -10.89
N LEU A 190 2.43 -17.29 -10.53
CA LEU A 190 3.36 -16.19 -10.29
C LEU A 190 3.61 -15.36 -11.55
N GLY A 191 3.66 -16.01 -12.73
CA GLY A 191 3.78 -15.33 -14.03
C GLY A 191 2.57 -14.45 -14.38
N ILE A 192 1.37 -14.83 -13.94
CA ILE A 192 0.14 -14.04 -14.07
C ILE A 192 0.10 -12.88 -13.07
N LEU A 193 0.37 -13.18 -11.79
CA LEU A 193 0.31 -12.21 -10.69
C LEU A 193 1.40 -11.14 -10.78
N ARG A 194 2.60 -11.54 -11.20
CA ARG A 194 3.81 -10.69 -11.25
C ARG A 194 4.03 -9.89 -9.98
N PRO A 195 4.18 -10.59 -8.84
CA PRO A 195 4.38 -9.92 -7.57
C PRO A 195 5.66 -9.08 -7.60
N ARG A 196 5.64 -7.93 -6.95
CA ARG A 196 6.84 -7.08 -6.80
C ARG A 196 7.82 -7.63 -5.78
N GLU A 197 7.32 -8.43 -4.84
CA GLU A 197 8.13 -9.08 -3.81
C GLU A 197 7.53 -10.45 -3.47
N VAL A 198 8.40 -11.45 -3.24
CA VAL A 198 8.01 -12.80 -2.85
C VAL A 198 8.72 -13.22 -1.57
N LEU A 199 7.94 -13.68 -0.59
CA LEU A 199 8.42 -14.20 0.68
C LEU A 199 8.65 -15.70 0.55
N LEU A 200 9.84 -16.16 0.94
CA LEU A 200 10.25 -17.56 0.92
C LEU A 200 10.85 -17.93 2.27
N ALA A 201 10.72 -19.19 2.66
CA ALA A 201 11.44 -19.73 3.81
C ALA A 201 12.95 -19.78 3.55
N ARG A 202 13.75 -19.52 4.59
CA ARG A 202 15.20 -19.77 4.53
C ARG A 202 15.45 -21.27 4.46
N PRO A 203 16.35 -21.75 3.56
CA PRO A 203 16.67 -23.15 3.53
C PRO A 203 17.35 -23.56 4.87
N ALA A 204 16.90 -24.65 5.46
CA ALA A 204 17.43 -25.17 6.71
C ALA A 204 18.89 -25.68 6.60
N THR A 205 19.47 -25.73 5.40
CA THR A 205 20.83 -26.24 5.14
C THR A 205 21.83 -25.11 4.94
N LEU A 206 23.02 -25.27 5.53
CA LEU A 206 24.17 -24.36 5.36
C LEU A 206 24.73 -24.31 3.91
N PHE A 207 24.26 -25.19 3.04
CA PHE A 207 24.64 -25.19 1.63
C PHE A 207 23.54 -24.53 0.80
N PRO A 208 23.88 -23.63 -0.13
CA PRO A 208 22.89 -23.04 -1.03
C PRO A 208 22.29 -24.17 -1.87
N VAL A 209 21.09 -24.60 -1.50
CA VAL A 209 20.24 -25.36 -2.42
C VAL A 209 19.91 -24.38 -3.54
N ASN A 210 20.15 -24.76 -4.79
CA ASN A 210 19.83 -23.95 -5.95
C ASN A 210 18.46 -23.32 -5.74
N VAL A 211 18.43 -21.99 -5.80
CA VAL A 211 17.18 -21.23 -5.83
C VAL A 211 16.32 -21.87 -6.92
N PRO A 212 15.09 -22.26 -6.64
CA PRO A 212 14.24 -22.78 -7.68
C PRO A 212 14.21 -21.79 -8.84
N ALA A 213 14.43 -22.27 -10.05
CA ALA A 213 14.42 -21.48 -11.30
C ALA A 213 13.04 -20.80 -11.58
N GLU A 214 12.14 -20.87 -10.61
CA GLU A 214 10.78 -20.34 -10.61
C GLU A 214 10.73 -18.82 -10.62
N MET A 215 11.76 -18.18 -10.06
CA MET A 215 11.84 -16.72 -9.94
C MET A 215 12.63 -16.06 -11.06
N ASP A 216 13.34 -16.88 -11.89
CA ASP A 216 14.09 -16.34 -13.01
C ASP A 216 13.14 -15.71 -14.05
N GLY A 217 13.30 -14.40 -14.26
CA GLY A 217 12.53 -13.63 -15.23
C GLY A 217 11.27 -12.93 -14.67
N LEU A 218 10.88 -13.14 -13.41
CA LEU A 218 9.72 -12.44 -12.82
C LEU A 218 10.04 -10.99 -12.40
N GLY A 219 11.33 -10.66 -12.20
CA GLY A 219 11.73 -9.33 -11.72
C GLY A 219 11.29 -9.00 -10.29
N ALA A 220 10.79 -9.98 -9.55
CA ALA A 220 10.35 -9.85 -8.18
C ALA A 220 11.52 -9.84 -7.19
N VAL A 221 11.42 -9.06 -6.14
CA VAL A 221 12.41 -9.06 -5.05
C VAL A 221 12.15 -10.24 -4.11
N GLU A 222 13.15 -11.11 -3.92
CA GLU A 222 13.05 -12.18 -2.93
C GLU A 222 13.32 -11.67 -1.51
N THR A 223 12.47 -12.09 -0.59
CA THR A 223 12.66 -11.87 0.85
C THR A 223 12.57 -13.20 1.58
N ARG A 224 13.64 -13.55 2.31
CA ARG A 224 13.70 -14.81 3.03
C ARG A 224 13.43 -14.60 4.51
N LEU A 225 12.40 -15.29 5.00
CA LEU A 225 11.99 -15.33 6.41
C LEU A 225 12.47 -16.64 7.07
N ASP A 226 12.50 -16.66 8.38
CA ASP A 226 12.84 -17.86 9.13
C ASP A 226 11.76 -18.94 8.96
N ASP A 227 12.16 -20.21 8.90
CA ASP A 227 11.27 -21.34 8.59
C ASP A 227 10.05 -21.43 9.50
N TRP A 228 10.22 -21.09 10.80
CA TRP A 228 9.12 -21.15 11.77
C TRP A 228 7.95 -20.22 11.44
N VAL A 229 8.18 -19.17 10.64
CA VAL A 229 7.12 -18.24 10.18
C VAL A 229 6.13 -18.96 9.27
N PHE A 230 6.58 -20.00 8.56
CA PHE A 230 5.77 -20.83 7.66
C PHE A 230 5.19 -22.08 8.35
N GLU A 231 5.34 -22.23 9.65
CA GLU A 231 4.67 -23.30 10.38
C GLU A 231 3.15 -23.10 10.40
N THR A 232 2.38 -24.11 9.97
CA THR A 232 0.93 -24.03 9.84
C THR A 232 0.22 -23.62 11.13
N ASN A 233 0.68 -24.14 12.30
CA ASN A 233 0.07 -23.80 13.60
C ASN A 233 0.32 -22.35 13.99
N TYR A 234 1.51 -21.82 13.71
CA TYR A 234 1.83 -20.42 13.92
C TYR A 234 1.01 -19.53 12.97
N ALA A 235 0.98 -19.90 11.69
CA ALA A 235 0.26 -19.18 10.63
C ALA A 235 -1.26 -19.11 10.93
N ALA A 236 -1.87 -20.23 11.33
CA ALA A 236 -3.29 -20.25 11.70
C ALA A 236 -3.57 -19.28 12.85
N ARG A 237 -2.78 -19.33 13.93
CA ARG A 237 -2.95 -18.46 15.08
C ARG A 237 -2.82 -16.98 14.72
N ILE A 238 -1.82 -16.59 13.91
CA ILE A 238 -1.62 -15.18 13.53
C ILE A 238 -2.76 -14.66 12.64
N LEU A 239 -3.35 -15.52 11.81
CA LEU A 239 -4.53 -15.22 10.98
C LEU A 239 -5.79 -15.08 11.84
N GLU A 240 -6.03 -16.01 12.79
CA GLU A 240 -7.15 -15.94 13.75
C GLU A 240 -7.10 -14.65 14.56
N GLU A 241 -5.93 -14.30 15.08
CA GLU A 241 -5.71 -13.03 15.78
C GLU A 241 -5.96 -11.81 14.87
N HIS A 242 -5.51 -11.88 13.61
CA HIS A 242 -5.65 -10.78 12.66
C HIS A 242 -7.11 -10.54 12.29
N PHE A 243 -7.84 -11.59 11.92
CA PHE A 243 -9.25 -11.51 11.56
C PHE A 243 -10.20 -11.46 12.77
N ARG A 244 -9.68 -11.63 14.00
CA ARG A 244 -10.45 -11.67 15.26
C ARG A 244 -11.54 -12.74 15.22
N VAL A 245 -11.20 -13.92 14.74
CA VAL A 245 -12.08 -15.08 14.62
C VAL A 245 -11.55 -16.24 15.45
N ALA A 246 -12.44 -17.15 15.85
CA ALA A 246 -12.09 -18.35 16.61
C ALA A 246 -11.55 -19.48 15.71
N ALA A 247 -11.80 -19.41 14.40
CA ALA A 247 -11.39 -20.43 13.43
C ALA A 247 -11.45 -19.89 12.00
N LEU A 248 -10.75 -20.56 11.07
CA LEU A 248 -10.54 -20.11 9.70
C LEU A 248 -11.52 -20.74 8.68
N GLU A 249 -12.56 -21.47 9.13
CA GLU A 249 -13.53 -22.13 8.24
C GLU A 249 -14.23 -21.16 7.28
N GLY A 250 -14.60 -19.98 7.77
CA GLY A 250 -15.29 -18.96 6.98
C GLY A 250 -14.47 -18.36 5.82
N PHE A 251 -13.16 -18.64 5.79
CA PHE A 251 -12.25 -18.13 4.76
C PHE A 251 -11.84 -19.19 3.73
N GLY A 252 -12.35 -20.42 3.84
CA GLY A 252 -12.02 -21.53 2.94
C GLY A 252 -10.60 -22.12 3.12
N LEU A 253 -9.93 -21.81 4.22
CA LEU A 253 -8.54 -22.26 4.46
C LEU A 253 -8.44 -23.62 5.14
N VAL A 254 -9.56 -24.19 5.60
CA VAL A 254 -9.59 -25.50 6.26
C VAL A 254 -9.21 -26.60 5.26
N GLY A 255 -8.25 -27.42 5.64
CA GLY A 255 -7.70 -28.47 4.76
C GLY A 255 -6.57 -28.01 3.85
N HIS A 256 -6.28 -26.70 3.80
CA HIS A 256 -5.25 -26.10 2.96
C HIS A 256 -4.08 -25.59 3.81
N ALA A 257 -3.27 -26.53 4.32
CA ALA A 257 -2.21 -26.23 5.28
C ALA A 257 -1.13 -25.30 4.71
N GLN A 258 -0.75 -25.47 3.44
CA GLN A 258 0.29 -24.67 2.84
C GLN A 258 -0.21 -23.28 2.41
N ALA A 259 -1.47 -23.17 1.96
CA ALA A 259 -2.11 -21.88 1.73
C ALA A 259 -2.21 -21.06 3.04
N THR A 260 -2.58 -21.72 4.13
CA THR A 260 -2.61 -21.12 5.48
C THR A 260 -1.22 -20.65 5.91
N ALA A 261 -0.18 -21.48 5.72
CA ALA A 261 1.20 -21.14 6.03
C ALA A 261 1.69 -19.92 5.25
N ALA A 262 1.42 -19.87 3.94
CA ALA A 262 1.76 -18.74 3.10
C ALA A 262 1.04 -17.45 3.51
N ALA A 263 -0.27 -17.53 3.79
CA ALA A 263 -1.08 -16.40 4.24
C ALA A 263 -0.61 -15.86 5.60
N GLY A 264 -0.30 -16.75 6.56
CA GLY A 264 0.25 -16.37 7.86
C GLY A 264 1.59 -15.67 7.75
N ALA A 265 2.47 -16.14 6.87
CA ALA A 265 3.77 -15.50 6.60
C ALA A 265 3.62 -14.07 6.05
N LEU A 266 2.62 -13.82 5.20
CA LEU A 266 2.29 -12.46 4.73
C LEU A 266 1.88 -11.56 5.90
N VAL A 267 0.94 -12.00 6.73
CA VAL A 267 0.47 -11.20 7.87
C VAL A 267 1.61 -10.95 8.86
N HIS A 268 2.45 -11.95 9.13
CA HIS A 268 3.66 -11.78 9.96
C HIS A 268 4.56 -10.67 9.42
N TYR A 269 4.94 -10.76 8.14
CA TYR A 269 5.83 -9.81 7.49
C TYR A 269 5.25 -8.40 7.45
N LEU A 270 3.95 -8.27 7.15
CA LEU A 270 3.26 -6.98 7.16
C LEU A 270 3.22 -6.37 8.56
N ARG A 271 2.97 -7.16 9.61
CA ARG A 271 3.03 -6.69 11.00
C ARG A 271 4.44 -6.26 11.37
N GLU A 272 5.46 -7.02 11.02
CA GLU A 272 6.86 -6.69 11.31
C GLU A 272 7.30 -5.39 10.61
N THR A 273 7.01 -5.24 9.32
CA THR A 273 7.38 -4.05 8.56
C THR A 273 6.59 -2.81 8.92
N SER A 274 5.36 -2.97 9.41
CA SER A 274 4.49 -1.87 9.87
C SER A 274 4.70 -1.50 11.35
N ALA A 275 5.10 -2.45 12.20
CA ALA A 275 5.30 -2.23 13.64
C ALA A 275 6.61 -1.51 13.98
N ILE A 276 7.55 -1.44 13.03
CA ILE A 276 8.79 -0.68 13.22
C ILE A 276 8.40 0.79 13.37
N GLY A 277 8.39 1.29 14.61
CA GLY A 277 8.11 2.69 14.92
C GLY A 277 6.75 2.99 15.59
N ALA A 278 6.14 2.02 16.26
CA ALA A 278 4.95 2.22 17.10
C ALA A 278 5.11 3.31 18.19
N ARG A 279 6.28 3.91 18.32
CA ARG A 279 6.58 5.09 19.13
C ARG A 279 6.86 6.29 18.22
N SER A 280 5.81 6.81 17.58
CA SER A 280 5.92 8.10 16.91
C SER A 280 6.15 9.19 17.96
N PRO A 281 7.15 10.06 17.80
CA PRO A 281 7.22 11.27 18.62
C PRO A 281 5.98 12.11 18.32
N GLU A 282 5.23 12.49 19.35
CA GLU A 282 4.02 13.29 19.26
C GLU A 282 4.21 14.62 18.52
N ASP A 283 5.46 15.06 18.33
CA ASP A 283 5.85 16.37 17.77
C ASP A 283 6.73 16.28 16.51
N SER A 284 6.93 15.13 15.87
CA SER A 284 7.82 15.10 14.71
C SER A 284 7.09 15.52 13.43
N ALA A 285 7.73 16.41 12.67
CA ALA A 285 7.32 16.84 11.34
C ALA A 285 7.51 15.71 10.30
N VAL A 286 7.07 14.48 10.63
CA VAL A 286 7.09 13.35 9.71
C VAL A 286 5.97 13.52 8.70
N ILE A 287 6.30 13.38 7.41
CA ILE A 287 5.31 13.38 6.34
C ILE A 287 4.26 12.28 6.66
N PRO A 288 2.95 12.58 6.63
CA PRO A 288 1.91 11.63 7.01
C PRO A 288 2.01 10.26 6.33
N SER A 289 2.34 10.22 5.06
CA SER A 289 2.56 9.00 4.27
C SER A 289 3.79 8.18 4.67
N LEU A 290 4.74 8.79 5.39
CA LEU A 290 5.93 8.14 5.93
C LEU A 290 5.81 7.78 7.41
N ARG A 291 4.69 8.14 8.06
CA ARG A 291 4.43 7.72 9.44
C ARG A 291 4.36 6.19 9.52
N PRO A 292 4.77 5.59 10.65
CA PRO A 292 4.51 4.18 10.86
C PRO A 292 3.00 3.98 10.74
N ALA A 293 2.59 3.04 9.90
CA ALA A 293 1.22 2.58 9.96
C ALA A 293 1.03 2.09 11.40
N GLY A 294 0.19 2.75 12.17
CA GLY A 294 -0.28 2.18 13.43
C GLY A 294 -0.73 0.74 13.17
N ALA A 295 -1.10 -0.04 14.14
CA ALA A 295 -1.46 -1.46 13.96
C ALA A 295 -2.51 -1.77 12.84
N GLY A 296 -2.75 -0.85 11.94
CA GLY A 296 -3.74 -0.65 10.92
C GLY A 296 -3.58 -1.55 9.70
N LEU A 297 -3.73 -2.85 9.87
CA LEU A 297 -4.00 -3.77 8.75
C LEU A 297 -5.49 -4.14 8.70
N GLU A 298 -6.36 -3.35 9.34
CA GLU A 298 -7.80 -3.63 9.44
C GLU A 298 -8.52 -3.60 8.08
N HIS A 299 -7.95 -2.95 7.07
CA HIS A 299 -8.47 -3.02 5.71
C HIS A 299 -8.25 -4.41 5.07
N LEU A 300 -7.30 -5.19 5.57
CA LEU A 300 -7.13 -6.61 5.24
C LEU A 300 -8.09 -7.43 6.12
N ASN A 301 -9.38 -7.21 5.99
CA ASN A 301 -10.40 -7.81 6.84
C ASN A 301 -10.92 -9.16 6.33
N ARG A 302 -10.49 -9.57 5.15
CA ARG A 302 -10.92 -10.81 4.51
C ARG A 302 -9.78 -11.41 3.70
N ILE A 303 -9.62 -12.73 3.79
CA ILE A 303 -8.85 -13.53 2.83
C ILE A 303 -9.83 -14.42 2.05
N ALA A 304 -9.62 -14.55 0.75
CA ALA A 304 -10.40 -15.45 -0.08
C ALA A 304 -9.50 -16.59 -0.58
N TYR A 305 -9.87 -17.83 -0.22
CA TYR A 305 -9.31 -18.99 -0.88
C TYR A 305 -9.94 -19.12 -2.27
N TYR A 306 -9.16 -19.45 -3.29
CA TYR A 306 -9.63 -19.67 -4.65
C TYR A 306 -9.01 -20.92 -5.27
N GLU A 307 -9.75 -21.58 -6.12
CA GLU A 307 -9.27 -22.67 -6.96
C GLU A 307 -8.96 -22.15 -8.37
N GLN A 308 -7.85 -22.60 -8.96
CA GLN A 308 -7.51 -22.21 -10.34
C GLN A 308 -8.60 -22.60 -11.35
N GLN A 309 -9.38 -23.64 -11.04
CA GLN A 309 -10.43 -24.15 -11.92
C GLN A 309 -11.67 -23.25 -12.02
N GLU A 310 -11.79 -22.22 -11.20
CA GLU A 310 -12.89 -21.24 -11.26
C GLU A 310 -12.78 -20.29 -12.46
N ALA A 311 -11.65 -20.25 -13.14
CA ALA A 311 -11.42 -19.45 -14.33
C ALA A 311 -10.71 -20.26 -15.41
N MET A 312 -10.71 -19.77 -16.66
CA MET A 312 -9.90 -20.34 -17.72
C MET A 312 -8.42 -20.19 -17.35
N ILE A 313 -7.71 -21.33 -17.30
CA ILE A 313 -6.28 -21.36 -16.97
C ILE A 313 -5.49 -20.93 -18.20
N LEU A 314 -4.77 -19.82 -18.08
CA LEU A 314 -3.80 -19.34 -19.04
C LEU A 314 -2.40 -19.52 -18.43
N ASP A 315 -1.49 -20.16 -19.15
CA ASP A 315 -0.10 -20.19 -18.71
C ASP A 315 0.64 -18.89 -19.08
N ALA A 316 1.76 -18.63 -18.44
CA ALA A 316 2.54 -17.41 -18.64
C ALA A 316 3.03 -17.27 -20.10
N VAL A 317 3.26 -18.37 -20.80
CA VAL A 317 3.67 -18.38 -22.21
C VAL A 317 2.52 -17.95 -23.11
N THR A 318 1.32 -18.47 -22.86
CA THR A 318 0.10 -18.07 -23.58
C THR A 318 -0.21 -16.59 -23.39
N VAL A 319 -0.18 -16.09 -22.13
CA VAL A 319 -0.40 -14.67 -21.82
C VAL A 319 0.56 -13.77 -22.60
N ARG A 320 1.84 -14.13 -22.65
CA ARG A 320 2.87 -13.39 -23.38
C ARG A 320 2.70 -13.48 -24.91
N ASN A 321 2.47 -14.69 -25.43
CA ASN A 321 2.39 -14.90 -26.88
C ASN A 321 1.12 -14.29 -27.49
N LEU A 322 0.04 -14.21 -26.73
CA LEU A 322 -1.18 -13.52 -27.13
C LEU A 322 -1.11 -12.02 -26.87
N GLU A 323 -0.01 -11.50 -26.31
CA GLU A 323 0.18 -10.09 -25.98
C GLU A 323 -1.02 -9.52 -25.19
N LEU A 324 -1.50 -10.27 -24.20
CA LEU A 324 -2.71 -9.87 -23.48
C LEU A 324 -2.51 -8.58 -22.69
N VAL A 325 -1.41 -8.45 -21.97
CA VAL A 325 -1.14 -7.34 -21.04
C VAL A 325 0.25 -6.72 -21.23
N GLU A 326 1.14 -7.38 -21.97
CA GLU A 326 2.48 -6.89 -22.29
C GLU A 326 2.86 -7.27 -23.72
N PRO A 327 3.61 -6.41 -24.42
CA PRO A 327 4.07 -6.72 -25.75
C PRO A 327 5.15 -7.83 -25.73
N SER A 328 5.16 -8.69 -26.72
CA SER A 328 6.17 -9.76 -26.86
C SER A 328 7.53 -9.22 -27.31
N THR A 329 7.53 -8.10 -28.03
CA THR A 329 8.71 -7.45 -28.58
C THR A 329 8.61 -5.93 -28.47
N GLY A 330 9.69 -5.31 -27.98
CA GLY A 330 9.74 -3.85 -27.85
C GLY A 330 9.05 -3.30 -26.60
N ASP A 331 9.11 -1.99 -26.42
CA ASP A 331 8.55 -1.28 -25.25
C ASP A 331 7.18 -0.63 -25.56
N ASP A 332 6.58 -0.91 -26.72
CA ASP A 332 5.31 -0.31 -27.12
C ASP A 332 4.12 -1.03 -26.47
N ALA A 333 3.74 -0.58 -25.29
CA ALA A 333 2.58 -1.10 -24.57
C ALA A 333 1.24 -0.94 -25.31
N SER A 334 1.19 -0.14 -26.38
CA SER A 334 -0.02 0.07 -27.20
C SER A 334 -0.42 -1.18 -27.99
N ALA A 335 0.52 -2.10 -28.21
CA ALA A 335 0.31 -3.34 -28.98
C ALA A 335 -0.35 -4.48 -28.21
N THR A 336 -0.91 -4.24 -27.01
CA THR A 336 -1.54 -5.29 -26.20
C THR A 336 -3.05 -5.29 -26.28
N LEU A 337 -3.68 -6.47 -26.05
CA LEU A 337 -5.14 -6.58 -26.00
C LEU A 337 -5.72 -5.65 -24.92
N LEU A 338 -5.14 -5.67 -23.71
CA LEU A 338 -5.57 -4.79 -22.62
C LEU A 338 -5.63 -3.33 -23.07
N ARG A 339 -4.55 -2.85 -23.70
CA ARG A 339 -4.48 -1.44 -24.12
C ARG A 339 -5.48 -1.11 -25.24
N ALA A 340 -5.74 -2.07 -26.10
CA ALA A 340 -6.69 -1.88 -27.21
C ALA A 340 -8.15 -1.72 -26.75
N ILE A 341 -8.50 -2.32 -25.60
CA ILE A 341 -9.89 -2.31 -25.07
C ILE A 341 -10.05 -1.53 -23.76
N ASP A 342 -8.95 -0.99 -23.17
CA ASP A 342 -9.02 -0.22 -21.91
C ASP A 342 -9.56 1.19 -22.18
N ASP A 343 -10.85 1.35 -21.96
CA ASP A 343 -11.57 2.63 -21.89
C ASP A 343 -12.10 2.88 -20.46
N THR A 344 -11.42 2.33 -19.46
CA THR A 344 -11.84 2.47 -18.08
C THR A 344 -11.60 3.87 -17.54
N ALA A 345 -12.62 4.45 -16.88
CA ALA A 345 -12.56 5.78 -16.30
C ALA A 345 -11.80 5.82 -14.94
N THR A 346 -11.67 4.68 -14.25
CA THR A 346 -11.08 4.63 -12.91
C THR A 346 -9.92 3.62 -12.83
N GLY A 347 -8.97 3.85 -11.91
CA GLY A 347 -7.91 2.89 -11.62
C GLY A 347 -8.44 1.52 -11.15
N MET A 348 -9.52 1.52 -10.35
CA MET A 348 -10.22 0.30 -9.91
C MET A 348 -10.74 -0.49 -11.11
N GLY A 349 -11.42 0.18 -12.05
CA GLY A 349 -11.91 -0.43 -13.28
C GLY A 349 -10.79 -1.02 -14.15
N ALA A 350 -9.67 -0.31 -14.29
CA ALA A 350 -8.51 -0.80 -15.05
C ALA A 350 -7.91 -2.07 -14.43
N ARG A 351 -7.76 -2.12 -13.10
CA ARG A 351 -7.30 -3.33 -12.40
C ARG A 351 -8.27 -4.50 -12.58
N LEU A 352 -9.58 -4.24 -12.49
CA LEU A 352 -10.60 -5.27 -12.69
C LEU A 352 -10.58 -5.80 -14.12
N LEU A 353 -10.50 -4.92 -15.13
CA LEU A 353 -10.41 -5.30 -16.54
C LEU A 353 -9.17 -6.17 -16.81
N ARG A 354 -8.01 -5.77 -16.27
CA ARG A 354 -6.78 -6.57 -16.34
C ARG A 354 -6.98 -7.95 -15.72
N GLY A 355 -7.61 -8.03 -14.55
CA GLY A 355 -7.92 -9.29 -13.88
C GLY A 355 -8.82 -10.20 -14.72
N TRP A 356 -9.83 -9.66 -15.37
CA TRP A 356 -10.73 -10.42 -16.26
C TRP A 356 -10.02 -10.97 -17.50
N ILE A 357 -9.09 -10.20 -18.10
CA ILE A 357 -8.32 -10.68 -19.24
C ILE A 357 -7.36 -11.81 -18.85
N LEU A 358 -6.73 -11.72 -17.68
CA LEU A 358 -5.79 -12.71 -17.20
C LEU A 358 -6.46 -13.97 -16.63
N ARG A 359 -7.71 -13.86 -16.20
CA ARG A 359 -8.53 -14.96 -15.65
C ARG A 359 -9.93 -14.92 -16.26
N PRO A 360 -10.07 -15.34 -17.53
CA PRO A 360 -11.36 -15.31 -18.20
C PRO A 360 -12.37 -16.21 -17.48
N GLU A 361 -13.57 -15.69 -17.35
CA GLU A 361 -14.71 -16.39 -16.72
C GLU A 361 -15.10 -17.63 -17.53
N ILE A 362 -15.47 -18.71 -16.85
CA ILE A 362 -15.93 -19.96 -17.46
C ILE A 362 -17.40 -20.27 -17.11
N ALA A 363 -17.96 -19.64 -16.09
CA ALA A 363 -19.35 -19.85 -15.73
C ALA A 363 -20.26 -19.15 -16.75
N LEU A 364 -20.99 -19.95 -17.55
CA LEU A 364 -21.83 -19.45 -18.64
C LEU A 364 -22.82 -18.37 -18.18
N GLY A 365 -23.46 -18.57 -17.02
CA GLY A 365 -24.41 -17.59 -16.49
C GLY A 365 -23.80 -16.22 -16.19
N GLU A 366 -22.56 -16.19 -15.68
CA GLU A 366 -21.85 -14.93 -15.42
C GLU A 366 -21.38 -14.27 -16.73
N ILE A 367 -20.93 -15.07 -17.72
CA ILE A 367 -20.55 -14.57 -19.05
C ILE A 367 -21.78 -13.91 -19.71
N GLU A 368 -22.92 -14.60 -19.73
CA GLU A 368 -24.17 -14.08 -20.30
C GLU A 368 -24.61 -12.80 -19.58
N ALA A 369 -24.58 -12.77 -18.23
CA ALA A 369 -24.97 -11.59 -17.45
C ALA A 369 -24.10 -10.37 -17.76
N ARG A 370 -22.78 -10.54 -17.96
CA ARG A 370 -21.88 -9.46 -18.38
C ARG A 370 -22.16 -8.99 -19.80
N LEU A 371 -22.40 -9.92 -20.74
CA LEU A 371 -22.74 -9.59 -22.11
C LEU A 371 -24.08 -8.86 -22.22
N ASP A 372 -25.06 -9.27 -21.44
CA ASP A 372 -26.38 -8.62 -21.37
C ASP A 372 -26.25 -7.18 -20.86
N ALA A 373 -25.48 -6.94 -19.78
CA ALA A 373 -25.22 -5.60 -19.26
C ALA A 373 -24.50 -4.69 -20.29
N VAL A 374 -23.56 -5.25 -21.05
CA VAL A 374 -22.89 -4.53 -22.14
C VAL A 374 -23.91 -4.18 -23.25
N ALA A 375 -24.79 -5.11 -23.62
CA ALA A 375 -25.82 -4.88 -24.63
C ALA A 375 -26.82 -3.80 -24.19
N GLU A 376 -27.26 -3.83 -22.93
CA GLU A 376 -28.15 -2.82 -22.33
C GLU A 376 -27.54 -1.42 -22.41
N LEU A 377 -26.29 -1.23 -21.96
CA LEU A 377 -25.60 0.07 -21.98
C LEU A 377 -25.22 0.51 -23.40
N ARG A 378 -24.92 -0.43 -24.30
CA ARG A 378 -24.64 -0.12 -25.71
C ARG A 378 -25.84 0.48 -26.41
N ALA A 379 -27.04 0.01 -26.11
CA ALA A 379 -28.29 0.53 -26.67
C ALA A 379 -28.59 1.96 -26.17
N GLN A 380 -28.05 2.36 -25.02
CA GLN A 380 -28.36 3.61 -24.33
C GLN A 380 -27.16 4.55 -24.32
N THR A 381 -26.82 5.11 -25.48
CA THR A 381 -25.61 5.93 -25.66
C THR A 381 -25.54 7.13 -24.70
N VAL A 382 -26.66 7.83 -24.46
CA VAL A 382 -26.70 9.01 -23.57
C VAL A 382 -26.41 8.60 -22.13
N ALA A 383 -27.14 7.58 -21.62
CA ALA A 383 -26.94 7.09 -20.25
C ALA A 383 -25.50 6.57 -20.04
N ARG A 384 -24.97 5.83 -21.02
CA ARG A 384 -23.59 5.35 -20.97
C ARG A 384 -22.57 6.48 -20.85
N GLU A 385 -22.70 7.55 -21.66
CA GLU A 385 -21.85 8.72 -21.61
C GLU A 385 -21.94 9.47 -20.27
N GLU A 386 -23.14 9.60 -19.71
CA GLU A 386 -23.33 10.24 -18.40
C GLU A 386 -22.73 9.41 -17.27
N ILE A 387 -22.89 8.08 -17.31
CA ILE A 387 -22.23 7.15 -16.38
C ILE A 387 -20.72 7.29 -16.48
N HIS A 388 -20.16 7.27 -17.70
CA HIS A 388 -18.72 7.39 -17.90
C HIS A 388 -18.17 8.70 -17.32
N ARG A 389 -18.79 9.85 -17.62
CA ARG A 389 -18.40 11.15 -17.03
C ARG A 389 -18.52 11.20 -15.53
N THR A 390 -19.51 10.52 -14.95
CA THR A 390 -19.67 10.44 -13.50
C THR A 390 -18.54 9.61 -12.88
N LEU A 391 -18.13 8.52 -13.54
CA LEU A 391 -17.01 7.69 -13.11
C LEU A 391 -15.65 8.40 -13.22
N GLU A 392 -15.42 9.26 -14.22
CA GLU A 392 -14.15 9.99 -14.38
C GLU A 392 -13.76 10.85 -13.17
N VAL A 393 -14.74 11.31 -12.40
CA VAL A 393 -14.51 12.15 -11.21
C VAL A 393 -14.48 11.34 -9.91
N ILE A 394 -14.75 10.04 -9.97
CA ILE A 394 -14.62 9.12 -8.83
C ILE A 394 -13.17 8.64 -8.76
N LEU A 395 -12.51 8.97 -7.68
CA LEU A 395 -11.14 8.57 -7.43
C LEU A 395 -11.06 7.13 -6.90
N ASP A 396 -9.84 6.63 -6.73
CA ASP A 396 -9.59 5.25 -6.30
C ASP A 396 -10.01 5.02 -4.85
N LEU A 397 -11.27 4.60 -4.65
CA LEU A 397 -11.86 4.38 -3.32
C LEU A 397 -11.15 3.28 -2.54
N GLU A 398 -10.69 2.20 -3.21
CA GLU A 398 -9.95 1.12 -2.56
C GLU A 398 -8.67 1.66 -1.91
N ARG A 399 -7.88 2.42 -2.67
CA ARG A 399 -6.62 3.00 -2.18
C ARG A 399 -6.83 4.14 -1.18
N LEU A 400 -7.89 4.92 -1.34
CA LEU A 400 -8.23 5.96 -0.37
C LEU A 400 -8.60 5.34 0.97
N THR A 401 -9.45 4.31 0.97
CA THR A 401 -9.85 3.58 2.17
C THR A 401 -8.66 2.92 2.85
N SER A 402 -7.79 2.25 2.09
CA SER A 402 -6.57 1.65 2.64
C SER A 402 -5.67 2.68 3.31
N ARG A 403 -5.47 3.87 2.72
CA ARG A 403 -4.69 4.93 3.36
C ARG A 403 -5.31 5.45 4.65
N VAL A 404 -6.63 5.57 4.69
CA VAL A 404 -7.36 5.97 5.92
C VAL A 404 -7.13 4.93 7.01
N THR A 405 -7.31 3.66 6.71
CA THR A 405 -7.15 2.56 7.66
C THR A 405 -5.70 2.42 8.15
N LEU A 406 -4.73 2.57 7.24
CA LEU A 406 -3.31 2.59 7.57
C LEU A 406 -2.87 3.83 8.39
N GLY A 407 -3.77 4.82 8.60
CA GLY A 407 -3.44 6.05 9.33
C GLY A 407 -2.46 6.97 8.59
N VAL A 408 -2.29 6.79 7.28
CA VAL A 408 -1.36 7.58 6.44
C VAL A 408 -2.09 8.54 5.49
N ALA A 409 -3.42 8.61 5.59
CA ALA A 409 -4.22 9.51 4.79
C ALA A 409 -3.92 10.98 5.10
N THR A 410 -3.83 11.78 4.07
CA THR A 410 -3.72 13.24 4.16
C THR A 410 -5.11 13.87 4.23
N PRO A 411 -5.23 15.13 4.68
CA PRO A 411 -6.50 15.86 4.61
C PRO A 411 -7.11 15.90 3.21
N ARG A 412 -6.26 15.97 2.17
CA ARG A 412 -6.69 15.93 0.77
C ARG A 412 -7.25 14.58 0.36
N ASP A 413 -6.73 13.48 0.92
CA ASP A 413 -7.27 12.14 0.68
C ASP A 413 -8.70 12.01 1.25
N LEU A 414 -8.97 12.62 2.41
CA LEU A 414 -10.32 12.64 2.98
C LEU A 414 -11.29 13.46 2.12
N LEU A 415 -10.85 14.62 1.59
CA LEU A 415 -11.66 15.39 0.64
C LEU A 415 -11.89 14.63 -0.68
N ALA A 416 -10.89 13.92 -1.16
CA ALA A 416 -10.98 13.06 -2.34
C ALA A 416 -11.99 11.93 -2.13
N LEU A 417 -11.97 11.30 -0.96
CA LEU A 417 -12.96 10.29 -0.56
C LEU A 417 -14.37 10.88 -0.51
N ARG A 418 -14.55 12.02 0.18
CA ARG A 418 -15.84 12.73 0.23
C ARG A 418 -16.36 13.05 -1.16
N GLY A 419 -15.53 13.69 -2.02
CA GLY A 419 -15.91 14.09 -3.36
C GLY A 419 -16.31 12.92 -4.25
N SER A 420 -15.67 11.76 -4.07
CA SER A 420 -16.04 10.52 -4.76
C SER A 420 -17.37 9.98 -4.26
N LEU A 421 -17.60 9.93 -2.95
CA LEU A 421 -18.87 9.48 -2.34
C LEU A 421 -20.04 10.40 -2.69
N GLU A 422 -19.82 11.69 -2.87
CA GLU A 422 -20.86 12.64 -3.34
C GLU A 422 -21.39 12.33 -4.75
N ARG A 423 -20.68 11.51 -5.54
CA ARG A 423 -21.09 11.11 -6.90
C ARG A 423 -21.92 9.82 -6.93
N ILE A 424 -21.85 9.00 -5.88
CA ILE A 424 -22.56 7.70 -5.85
C ILE A 424 -24.08 7.84 -5.99
N PRO A 425 -24.77 8.80 -5.35
CA PRO A 425 -26.22 8.96 -5.56
C PRO A 425 -26.60 9.24 -7.02
N ALA A 426 -25.81 10.10 -7.72
CA ALA A 426 -26.03 10.37 -9.13
C ALA A 426 -25.80 9.12 -10.00
N LEU A 427 -24.75 8.36 -9.73
CA LEU A 427 -24.46 7.12 -10.43
C LEU A 427 -25.60 6.11 -10.26
N ARG A 428 -26.14 5.95 -9.04
CA ARG A 428 -27.30 5.09 -8.77
C ARG A 428 -28.54 5.51 -9.56
N GLN A 429 -28.82 6.82 -9.63
CA GLN A 429 -29.95 7.36 -10.41
C GLN A 429 -29.79 7.08 -11.91
N LEU A 430 -28.57 7.22 -12.45
CA LEU A 430 -28.28 6.92 -13.85
C LEU A 430 -28.48 5.43 -14.16
N LEU A 431 -28.02 4.53 -13.29
CA LEU A 431 -28.23 3.10 -13.43
C LEU A 431 -29.74 2.75 -13.37
N ALA A 432 -30.48 3.32 -12.42
CA ALA A 432 -31.94 3.13 -12.34
C ALA A 432 -32.66 3.62 -13.60
N GLY A 433 -32.25 4.79 -14.14
CA GLY A 433 -32.80 5.32 -15.40
C GLY A 433 -32.51 4.43 -16.59
N ALA A 434 -31.30 3.88 -16.69
CA ALA A 434 -30.91 2.93 -17.73
C ALA A 434 -31.76 1.66 -17.69
N MET A 435 -31.99 1.10 -16.50
CA MET A 435 -32.83 -0.08 -16.31
C MET A 435 -34.29 0.16 -16.74
N LEU A 436 -34.88 1.29 -16.34
CA LEU A 436 -36.26 1.64 -16.73
C LEU A 436 -36.40 1.83 -18.24
N SER A 437 -35.40 2.43 -18.88
CA SER A 437 -35.40 2.60 -20.34
C SER A 437 -35.30 1.27 -21.08
N ALA A 438 -34.51 0.32 -20.58
CA ALA A 438 -34.41 -1.03 -21.15
C ALA A 438 -35.72 -1.81 -21.06
N LEU A 439 -36.47 -1.65 -19.96
CA LEU A 439 -37.81 -2.28 -19.80
C LEU A 439 -38.88 -1.71 -20.73
N SER A 440 -38.68 -0.47 -21.21
CA SER A 440 -39.64 0.24 -22.04
C SER A 440 -39.43 0.03 -23.55
N ASP A 441 -38.36 -0.63 -23.97
CA ASP A 441 -38.02 -0.87 -25.38
C ASP A 441 -38.63 -2.22 -25.85
N PRO A 442 -39.66 -2.22 -26.73
CA PRO A 442 -40.29 -3.45 -27.24
C PRO A 442 -39.33 -4.31 -28.09
N SER A 443 -38.22 -3.73 -28.59
CA SER A 443 -37.22 -4.44 -29.39
C SER A 443 -36.22 -5.23 -28.54
N ALA A 444 -36.14 -4.93 -27.26
CA ALA A 444 -35.24 -5.56 -26.27
C ALA A 444 -35.78 -6.91 -25.72
N SER A 445 -36.82 -7.49 -26.33
CA SER A 445 -37.60 -8.62 -25.83
C SER A 445 -36.89 -9.97 -25.66
N GLY A 446 -35.57 -10.01 -25.83
CA GLY A 446 -34.74 -11.19 -25.52
C GLY A 446 -33.94 -11.11 -24.22
N VAL A 447 -33.59 -9.89 -23.76
CA VAL A 447 -32.62 -9.65 -22.67
C VAL A 447 -33.33 -9.35 -21.34
N THR A 448 -34.49 -8.67 -21.39
CA THR A 448 -35.19 -8.14 -20.20
C THR A 448 -36.13 -9.10 -19.50
N ALA A 449 -36.36 -10.30 -20.05
CA ALA A 449 -37.26 -11.28 -19.44
C ALA A 449 -36.72 -12.02 -18.21
N ARG A 450 -35.42 -11.86 -17.90
CA ARG A 450 -34.79 -12.40 -16.70
C ARG A 450 -34.67 -11.30 -15.67
N GLY A 451 -35.57 -11.27 -14.69
CA GLY A 451 -35.72 -10.22 -13.67
C GLY A 451 -34.52 -9.94 -12.76
N ASN A 452 -33.29 -10.21 -13.20
CA ASN A 452 -32.06 -9.97 -12.48
C ASN A 452 -30.94 -9.60 -13.47
N SER A 453 -31.01 -8.38 -14.03
CA SER A 453 -29.90 -7.87 -14.85
C SER A 453 -28.69 -7.55 -13.96
N ARG A 454 -27.47 -7.69 -14.49
CA ARG A 454 -26.24 -7.33 -13.77
C ARG A 454 -26.26 -5.85 -13.36
N LEU A 455 -26.90 -4.98 -14.13
CA LEU A 455 -27.06 -3.57 -13.76
C LEU A 455 -27.96 -3.40 -12.54
N SER A 456 -29.00 -4.25 -12.38
CA SER A 456 -29.84 -4.26 -11.18
C SER A 456 -29.03 -4.62 -9.94
N SER A 457 -28.25 -5.71 -10.01
CA SER A 457 -27.37 -6.11 -8.91
C SER A 457 -26.37 -4.99 -8.53
N LEU A 458 -25.73 -4.36 -9.53
CA LEU A 458 -24.82 -3.24 -9.29
C LEU A 458 -25.51 -2.04 -8.65
N HIS A 459 -26.74 -1.71 -9.06
CA HIS A 459 -27.53 -0.65 -8.45
C HIS A 459 -27.86 -0.94 -6.98
N GLU A 460 -28.22 -2.18 -6.65
CA GLU A 460 -28.55 -2.61 -5.29
C GLU A 460 -27.32 -2.66 -4.37
N GLU A 461 -26.17 -3.09 -4.91
CA GLU A 461 -24.90 -3.21 -4.18
C GLU A 461 -24.23 -1.86 -3.91
N LEU A 462 -24.55 -0.81 -4.68
CA LEU A 462 -23.98 0.52 -4.49
C LEU A 462 -24.56 1.20 -3.25
N ASP A 463 -23.80 1.24 -2.15
CA ASP A 463 -24.12 2.01 -0.94
C ASP A 463 -23.60 3.44 -1.08
N GLU A 464 -24.41 4.42 -0.70
CA GLU A 464 -24.06 5.85 -0.76
C GLU A 464 -23.11 6.30 0.36
N MET A 465 -22.92 5.48 1.38
CA MET A 465 -22.04 5.74 2.54
C MET A 465 -22.21 7.16 3.09
N ALA A 466 -23.49 7.58 3.27
CA ALA A 466 -23.85 8.94 3.62
C ALA A 466 -23.29 9.38 4.97
N ASP A 467 -23.22 8.48 5.94
CA ASP A 467 -22.66 8.68 7.27
C ASP A 467 -21.16 9.05 7.21
N VAL A 468 -20.39 8.34 6.41
CA VAL A 468 -18.95 8.60 6.19
C VAL A 468 -18.77 9.93 5.47
N ARG A 469 -19.48 10.12 4.34
CA ARG A 469 -19.47 11.37 3.56
C ARG A 469 -19.75 12.59 4.43
N ASP A 470 -20.84 12.53 5.20
CA ASP A 470 -21.32 13.65 6.02
C ASP A 470 -20.39 13.90 7.21
N THR A 471 -19.76 12.86 7.77
CA THR A 471 -18.76 13.01 8.83
C THR A 471 -17.55 13.77 8.33
N ILE A 472 -17.03 13.42 7.14
CA ILE A 472 -15.90 14.15 6.52
C ILE A 472 -16.32 15.59 6.19
N ALA A 473 -17.51 15.79 5.63
CA ALA A 473 -18.02 17.13 5.26
C ALA A 473 -18.17 18.06 6.46
N ARG A 474 -18.59 17.55 7.61
CA ARG A 474 -18.71 18.32 8.84
C ARG A 474 -17.35 18.59 9.50
N GLY A 475 -16.45 17.58 9.47
CA GLY A 475 -15.20 17.65 10.23
C GLY A 475 -14.07 18.39 9.51
N ILE A 476 -13.92 18.21 8.20
CA ILE A 476 -12.77 18.72 7.43
C ILE A 476 -13.14 20.01 6.69
N ALA A 477 -12.26 21.01 6.76
CA ALA A 477 -12.39 22.25 6.00
C ALA A 477 -12.31 21.98 4.48
N ASP A 478 -12.94 22.86 3.66
CA ASP A 478 -12.94 22.67 2.20
C ASP A 478 -11.59 22.95 1.54
N ASP A 479 -10.73 23.75 2.19
CA ASP A 479 -9.34 23.99 1.80
C ASP A 479 -8.42 23.70 3.00
N PRO A 480 -8.17 22.42 3.30
CA PRO A 480 -7.38 22.03 4.44
C PRO A 480 -5.89 22.22 4.17
N PRO A 481 -5.07 22.41 5.22
CA PRO A 481 -3.62 22.44 5.08
C PRO A 481 -3.08 21.10 4.56
N ALA A 482 -1.88 21.13 3.97
CA ALA A 482 -1.25 19.92 3.46
C ALA A 482 -0.89 18.90 4.57
N VAL A 483 -0.60 19.41 5.78
CA VAL A 483 -0.21 18.59 6.95
C VAL A 483 -1.33 18.60 7.99
N ALA A 484 -1.67 17.43 8.50
CA ALA A 484 -2.75 17.25 9.46
C ALA A 484 -2.54 17.99 10.81
N GLY A 485 -1.31 18.39 11.14
CA GLY A 485 -1.00 19.15 12.35
C GLY A 485 -1.12 20.68 12.20
N ASP A 486 -1.34 21.17 10.99
CA ASP A 486 -1.41 22.62 10.75
C ASP A 486 -2.79 23.18 11.09
N PRO A 487 -2.86 24.46 11.55
CA PRO A 487 -4.11 25.12 11.87
C PRO A 487 -5.03 25.24 10.63
N GLY A 488 -6.34 25.04 10.85
CA GLY A 488 -7.35 25.19 9.80
C GLY A 488 -7.77 23.87 9.14
N LEU A 489 -7.33 22.73 9.66
CA LEU A 489 -7.76 21.40 9.20
C LEU A 489 -9.24 21.16 9.53
N ILE A 490 -9.63 21.38 10.77
CA ILE A 490 -10.99 21.13 11.24
C ILE A 490 -11.90 22.30 10.87
N ARG A 491 -13.06 21.96 10.32
CA ARG A 491 -14.09 22.94 9.95
C ARG A 491 -14.61 23.66 11.19
N ARG A 492 -14.80 24.98 11.09
CA ARG A 492 -15.44 25.76 12.16
C ARG A 492 -16.87 25.27 12.40
N GLY A 493 -17.24 25.16 13.66
CA GLY A 493 -18.55 24.67 14.12
C GLY A 493 -18.58 23.13 14.30
N TYR A 494 -17.48 22.43 14.06
CA TYR A 494 -17.38 20.99 14.33
C TYR A 494 -17.12 20.71 15.81
N ASP A 495 -16.21 21.46 16.43
CA ASP A 495 -15.85 21.35 17.83
C ASP A 495 -15.82 22.73 18.48
N ALA A 496 -16.67 22.94 19.50
CA ALA A 496 -16.85 24.24 20.14
C ALA A 496 -15.61 24.68 20.96
N GLU A 497 -14.90 23.73 21.58
CA GLU A 497 -13.71 24.03 22.36
C GLU A 497 -12.56 24.45 21.43
N LEU A 498 -12.41 23.77 20.30
CA LEU A 498 -11.42 24.15 19.28
C LEU A 498 -11.73 25.53 18.69
N ASP A 499 -13.00 25.84 18.43
CA ASP A 499 -13.42 27.15 17.94
C ASP A 499 -13.09 28.25 18.96
N GLU A 500 -13.32 28.02 20.26
CA GLU A 500 -12.94 28.94 21.33
C GLU A 500 -11.43 29.16 21.38
N LEU A 501 -10.63 28.10 21.30
CA LEU A 501 -9.14 28.17 21.24
C LEU A 501 -8.65 28.96 20.03
N HIS A 502 -9.26 28.75 18.86
CA HIS A 502 -8.97 29.52 17.66
C HIS A 502 -9.32 31.01 17.83
N ASP A 503 -10.44 31.31 18.47
CA ASP A 503 -10.85 32.69 18.74
C ASP A 503 -9.90 33.36 19.73
N ILE A 504 -9.49 32.67 20.80
CA ILE A 504 -8.47 33.14 21.73
C ILE A 504 -7.17 33.44 21.01
N THR A 505 -6.70 32.53 20.11
CA THR A 505 -5.47 32.72 19.35
C THR A 505 -5.53 33.91 18.40
N LYS A 506 -6.66 34.12 17.71
CA LYS A 506 -6.91 35.33 16.88
C LYS A 506 -7.01 36.60 17.69
N LYS A 507 -7.76 36.58 18.78
CA LYS A 507 -7.93 37.70 19.69
C LYS A 507 -6.67 37.97 20.50
N GLY A 508 -5.80 36.97 20.70
CA GLY A 508 -4.56 37.11 21.45
C GLY A 508 -3.67 38.24 20.93
N ARG A 509 -3.54 38.40 19.62
CA ARG A 509 -2.81 39.52 19.02
C ARG A 509 -3.47 40.87 19.32
N GLN A 510 -4.81 40.94 19.29
CA GLN A 510 -5.56 42.16 19.63
C GLN A 510 -5.49 42.46 21.12
N ILE A 511 -5.57 41.43 21.97
CA ILE A 511 -5.43 41.56 23.43
C ILE A 511 -4.03 42.07 23.78
N ILE A 512 -2.99 41.54 23.14
CA ILE A 512 -1.60 42.00 23.35
C ILE A 512 -1.41 43.45 22.90
N ALA A 513 -1.95 43.80 21.73
CA ALA A 513 -1.91 45.20 21.25
C ALA A 513 -2.69 46.16 22.17
N ALA A 514 -3.87 45.75 22.65
CA ALA A 514 -4.65 46.54 23.63
C ALA A 514 -3.94 46.63 24.99
N MET A 515 -3.24 45.57 25.40
CA MET A 515 -2.43 45.55 26.62
C MET A 515 -1.21 46.46 26.48
N GLU A 516 -0.54 46.47 25.35
CA GLU A 516 0.56 47.38 25.04
C GLU A 516 0.11 48.84 25.11
N GLU A 517 -1.04 49.16 24.50
CA GLU A 517 -1.59 50.52 24.53
C GLU A 517 -2.02 50.94 25.96
N ARG A 518 -2.65 50.03 26.70
CA ARG A 518 -3.04 50.26 28.10
C ARG A 518 -1.82 50.51 28.99
N GLU A 519 -0.78 49.71 28.86
CA GLU A 519 0.43 49.87 29.68
C GLU A 519 1.25 51.09 29.26
N ARG A 520 1.25 51.49 27.98
CA ARG A 520 1.81 52.78 27.56
C ARG A 520 1.11 53.97 28.22
N LYS A 521 -0.23 53.93 28.25
CA LYS A 521 -1.02 54.99 28.91
C LYS A 521 -0.80 55.02 30.42
N ARG A 522 -0.72 53.83 31.06
CA ARG A 522 -0.52 53.70 32.51
C ARG A 522 0.86 54.16 32.96
N THR A 523 1.91 53.83 32.18
CA THR A 523 3.33 54.10 32.54
C THR A 523 3.84 55.42 31.99
N GLY A 524 3.19 56.00 30.98
CA GLY A 524 3.69 57.18 30.27
C GLY A 524 4.86 56.90 29.34
N ILE A 525 5.27 55.63 29.17
CA ILE A 525 6.45 55.24 28.39
C ILE A 525 6.00 54.97 26.95
N ALA A 526 6.26 55.88 26.03
CA ALA A 526 5.89 55.76 24.63
C ALA A 526 6.63 54.64 23.88
N SER A 527 7.82 54.27 24.31
CA SER A 527 8.66 53.22 23.70
C SER A 527 8.32 51.80 24.14
N LEU A 528 7.40 51.61 25.11
CA LEU A 528 6.97 50.30 25.59
C LEU A 528 6.36 49.47 24.47
N LYS A 529 6.90 48.25 24.25
CA LYS A 529 6.40 47.25 23.30
C LYS A 529 6.32 45.89 23.96
N ILE A 530 5.33 45.09 23.59
CA ILE A 530 5.22 43.69 23.98
C ILE A 530 5.67 42.86 22.79
N ARG A 531 6.74 42.06 22.97
CA ARG A 531 7.32 41.18 21.95
C ARG A 531 7.32 39.73 22.42
N TYR A 532 7.48 38.83 21.47
CA TYR A 532 7.61 37.40 21.72
C TYR A 532 8.95 36.88 21.20
N ASN A 533 9.61 36.04 21.98
CA ASN A 533 10.70 35.20 21.49
C ASN A 533 10.54 33.76 22.02
N GLN A 534 11.20 32.80 21.36
CA GLN A 534 11.09 31.40 21.69
C GLN A 534 11.75 30.99 23.02
N VAL A 535 12.60 31.84 23.60
CA VAL A 535 13.33 31.55 24.85
C VAL A 535 12.56 32.01 26.08
N PHE A 536 11.97 33.20 26.02
CA PHE A 536 11.32 33.86 27.18
C PHE A 536 9.77 33.98 27.03
N GLY A 537 9.23 33.60 25.88
CA GLY A 537 7.82 33.84 25.59
C GLY A 537 7.53 35.32 25.34
N PHE A 538 6.40 35.83 25.83
CA PHE A 538 6.05 37.26 25.76
C PHE A 538 6.84 38.06 26.80
N TYR A 539 7.44 39.16 26.37
CA TYR A 539 8.21 40.07 27.24
C TYR A 539 7.90 41.52 26.90
N ILE A 540 8.09 42.40 27.90
CA ILE A 540 7.92 43.84 27.73
C ILE A 540 9.32 44.42 27.44
N GLU A 541 9.44 45.12 26.33
CA GLU A 541 10.64 45.81 25.89
C GLU A 541 10.42 47.34 26.08
N ILE A 542 11.37 47.99 26.72
CA ILE A 542 11.40 49.46 26.89
C ILE A 542 12.78 49.91 26.38
N SER A 543 12.79 50.74 25.34
CA SER A 543 14.01 51.30 24.75
C SER A 543 14.19 52.79 25.16
#